data_4eb0ea76f5415ac4646515f39e29e063
#
_entry.id   4eb0ea76f5415ac4646515f39e29e063
#
_cell.length_a   1.000
_cell.length_b   1.000
_cell.length_c   1.000
_cell.angle_alpha   90.00
_cell.angle_beta   90.00
_cell.angle_gamma   90.00
#
_symmetry.space_group_name_H-M   'P 1'
#
loop_
_entity.id
_entity.type
_entity.pdbx_description
1 polymer ?
#
loop_
_entity_poly.entity_id
_entity_poly.type
_entity_poly.pdbx_seq_one_letter_code
_entity_poly.pdbx_strand_id
1 'polypeptide(L)'
;PRVPFMFTDEPGTGSFPWPDGFAEKFLSRFGYDLRDHLPALFSLSEDASGMDARAREDYRALQGELFRANYMRPIHDWCRRNGVRFTGHLDIDHMTDGCMAHGYGTVLQQLREFDVPGVDVIWRQIDIPKDGKPACYEGNGFFERFASSAAAQTGGTLAVTESFGVYGASLTGKLARFVILHQLARGINVFNFMCLSYTPKNALALVARPESVGEMPGFFH
;
A
#
# COMPACT_ATOMS: atom_id res chain seq x y z
N PRO A 1 26.35 4.23 12.93
CA PRO A 1 24.91 4.33 13.21
C PRO A 1 24.24 3.06 12.71
N ARG A 2 23.41 2.44 13.53
CA ARG A 2 22.64 1.28 13.10
C ARG A 2 21.42 1.78 12.33
N VAL A 3 21.21 1.26 11.12
CA VAL A 3 19.97 1.46 10.35
C VAL A 3 18.92 0.53 10.96
N PRO A 4 17.87 1.04 11.63
CA PRO A 4 16.91 0.17 12.32
C PRO A 4 15.88 -0.44 11.38
N PHE A 5 15.60 0.22 10.24
CA PHE A 5 14.56 -0.19 9.30
C PHE A 5 15.05 -0.09 7.85
N MET A 6 14.57 -1.00 7.02
CA MET A 6 14.57 -0.92 5.56
C MET A 6 13.12 -0.68 5.13
N PHE A 7 12.89 0.41 4.43
CA PHE A 7 11.57 0.81 3.94
C PHE A 7 11.43 0.53 2.45
N THR A 8 10.32 -0.06 2.04
CA THR A 8 9.93 -0.19 0.63
C THR A 8 8.70 0.67 0.38
N ASP A 9 8.76 1.45 -0.70
CA ASP A 9 7.78 2.41 -1.11
C ASP A 9 7.13 1.91 -2.42
N GLU A 10 5.86 1.59 -2.37
CA GLU A 10 5.00 1.23 -3.51
C GLU A 10 5.65 0.31 -4.56
N PRO A 11 6.19 -0.86 -4.19
CA PRO A 11 6.91 -1.71 -5.12
C PRO A 11 5.96 -2.24 -6.21
N GLY A 12 6.07 -1.72 -7.42
CA GLY A 12 5.16 -2.08 -8.52
C GLY A 12 5.54 -3.38 -9.23
N THR A 13 4.53 -4.13 -9.66
CA THR A 13 4.70 -5.32 -10.53
C THR A 13 4.20 -5.08 -11.96
N GLY A 14 3.60 -3.91 -12.23
CA GLY A 14 2.84 -3.66 -13.44
C GLY A 14 1.45 -4.33 -13.41
N SER A 15 0.54 -3.87 -14.27
CA SER A 15 -0.87 -4.30 -14.24
C SER A 15 -1.08 -5.76 -14.64
N PHE A 16 -0.25 -6.28 -15.56
CA PHE A 16 -0.36 -7.65 -16.08
C PHE A 16 1.02 -8.29 -16.25
N PRO A 17 1.76 -8.57 -15.15
CA PRO A 17 3.05 -9.23 -15.26
C PRO A 17 2.88 -10.67 -15.78
N TRP A 18 3.69 -11.01 -16.78
CA TRP A 18 3.76 -12.34 -17.36
C TRP A 18 5.22 -12.80 -17.43
N PRO A 19 5.79 -13.18 -16.30
CA PRO A 19 7.18 -13.64 -16.26
C PRO A 19 7.34 -15.01 -16.94
N ASP A 20 8.57 -15.35 -17.30
CA ASP A 20 8.90 -16.64 -17.88
C ASP A 20 8.41 -17.79 -16.98
N GLY A 21 7.77 -18.78 -17.61
CA GLY A 21 7.20 -19.95 -16.93
C GLY A 21 5.90 -19.65 -16.15
N PHE A 22 5.28 -18.47 -16.34
CA PHE A 22 4.02 -18.14 -15.63
C PHE A 22 2.89 -19.09 -15.99
N ALA A 23 2.69 -19.37 -17.30
CA ALA A 23 1.61 -20.24 -17.76
C ALA A 23 1.77 -21.68 -17.23
N GLU A 24 2.98 -22.20 -17.20
CA GLU A 24 3.29 -23.53 -16.68
C GLU A 24 3.04 -23.63 -15.16
N LYS A 25 3.42 -22.60 -14.41
CA LYS A 25 3.13 -22.50 -12.97
C LYS A 25 1.62 -22.41 -12.73
N PHE A 26 0.92 -21.63 -13.55
CA PHE A 26 -0.53 -21.48 -13.46
C PHE A 26 -1.23 -22.82 -13.71
N LEU A 27 -0.90 -23.50 -14.81
CA LEU A 27 -1.43 -24.83 -15.14
C LEU A 27 -1.18 -25.84 -14.00
N SER A 28 0.05 -25.87 -13.48
CA SER A 28 0.41 -26.75 -12.36
C SER A 28 -0.38 -26.42 -11.07
N ARG A 29 -0.70 -25.16 -10.83
CA ARG A 29 -1.36 -24.70 -9.61
C ARG A 29 -2.87 -24.87 -9.64
N PHE A 30 -3.51 -24.60 -10.80
CA PHE A 30 -4.97 -24.49 -10.92
C PHE A 30 -5.59 -25.56 -11.81
N GLY A 31 -4.78 -26.33 -12.58
CA GLY A 31 -5.23 -27.46 -13.34
C GLY A 31 -5.86 -27.15 -14.70
N TYR A 32 -5.76 -25.92 -15.20
CA TYR A 32 -6.21 -25.51 -16.53
C TYR A 32 -5.26 -24.48 -17.13
N ASP A 33 -5.29 -24.32 -18.46
CA ASP A 33 -4.38 -23.42 -19.17
C ASP A 33 -4.96 -22.00 -19.20
N LEU A 34 -4.28 -21.04 -18.58
CA LEU A 34 -4.70 -19.64 -18.58
C LEU A 34 -4.74 -19.02 -19.97
N ARG A 35 -3.93 -19.54 -20.92
CA ARG A 35 -3.89 -19.03 -22.30
C ARG A 35 -5.22 -19.16 -23.02
N ASP A 36 -6.04 -20.13 -22.64
CA ASP A 36 -7.40 -20.33 -23.19
C ASP A 36 -8.40 -19.29 -22.66
N HIS A 37 -8.02 -18.55 -21.60
CA HIS A 37 -8.86 -17.58 -20.90
C HIS A 37 -8.26 -16.16 -20.90
N LEU A 38 -7.27 -15.86 -21.73
CA LEU A 38 -6.62 -14.53 -21.77
C LEU A 38 -7.61 -13.37 -21.98
N PRO A 39 -8.64 -13.49 -22.85
CA PRO A 39 -9.62 -12.41 -22.99
C PRO A 39 -10.30 -12.02 -21.67
N ALA A 40 -10.48 -12.97 -20.76
CA ALA A 40 -11.09 -12.74 -19.46
C ALA A 40 -10.29 -11.77 -18.58
N LEU A 41 -8.97 -11.69 -18.74
CA LEU A 41 -8.11 -10.80 -17.97
C LEU A 41 -8.32 -9.32 -18.34
N PHE A 42 -8.82 -9.05 -19.54
CA PHE A 42 -8.99 -7.70 -20.09
C PHE A 42 -10.46 -7.28 -20.24
N SER A 43 -11.37 -8.17 -19.92
CA SER A 43 -12.81 -7.94 -20.02
C SER A 43 -13.50 -8.26 -18.71
N LEU A 44 -14.48 -7.43 -18.34
CA LEU A 44 -15.40 -7.69 -17.23
C LEU A 44 -16.62 -8.51 -17.67
N SER A 45 -16.66 -8.99 -18.93
CA SER A 45 -17.72 -9.88 -19.38
C SER A 45 -17.72 -11.16 -18.53
N GLU A 46 -18.88 -11.54 -18.06
CA GLU A 46 -19.09 -12.81 -17.38
C GLU A 46 -19.59 -13.82 -18.41
N ASP A 47 -18.90 -14.94 -18.49
CA ASP A 47 -19.43 -16.10 -19.21
C ASP A 47 -20.43 -16.86 -18.31
N ALA A 48 -21.35 -17.60 -18.95
CA ALA A 48 -22.37 -18.35 -18.21
C ALA A 48 -21.81 -19.49 -17.34
N SER A 49 -20.55 -19.87 -17.55
CA SER A 49 -19.86 -20.91 -16.77
C SER A 49 -19.15 -20.37 -15.52
N GLY A 50 -18.95 -19.05 -15.42
CA GLY A 50 -18.16 -18.41 -14.37
C GLY A 50 -16.64 -18.61 -14.49
N MET A 51 -16.17 -19.23 -15.57
CA MET A 51 -14.73 -19.50 -15.77
C MET A 51 -13.92 -18.23 -15.97
N ASP A 52 -14.49 -17.19 -16.57
CA ASP A 52 -13.80 -15.90 -16.74
C ASP A 52 -13.52 -15.23 -15.40
N ALA A 53 -14.49 -15.23 -14.48
CA ALA A 53 -14.27 -14.70 -13.13
C ALA A 53 -13.21 -15.51 -12.39
N ARG A 54 -13.29 -16.84 -12.46
CA ARG A 54 -12.30 -17.73 -11.86
C ARG A 54 -10.89 -17.52 -12.42
N ALA A 55 -10.76 -17.37 -13.74
CA ALA A 55 -9.46 -17.14 -14.37
C ALA A 55 -8.81 -15.83 -13.89
N ARG A 56 -9.61 -14.77 -13.72
CA ARG A 56 -9.14 -13.50 -13.14
C ARG A 56 -8.67 -13.66 -11.69
N GLU A 57 -9.44 -14.35 -10.87
CA GLU A 57 -9.10 -14.58 -9.47
C GLU A 57 -7.84 -15.44 -9.33
N ASP A 58 -7.75 -16.54 -10.05
CA ASP A 58 -6.62 -17.46 -10.05
C ASP A 58 -5.33 -16.79 -10.57
N TYR A 59 -5.46 -15.95 -11.61
CA TYR A 59 -4.35 -15.14 -12.12
C TYR A 59 -3.81 -14.18 -11.04
N ARG A 60 -4.70 -13.44 -10.37
CA ARG A 60 -4.32 -12.51 -9.30
C ARG A 60 -3.75 -13.21 -8.08
N ALA A 61 -4.28 -14.37 -7.74
CA ALA A 61 -3.76 -15.19 -6.66
C ALA A 61 -2.32 -15.62 -6.93
N LEU A 62 -2.03 -16.13 -8.14
CA LEU A 62 -0.68 -16.51 -8.52
C LEU A 62 0.28 -15.31 -8.55
N GLN A 63 -0.17 -14.15 -9.06
CA GLN A 63 0.63 -12.93 -9.03
C GLN A 63 1.05 -12.59 -7.59
N GLY A 64 0.09 -12.55 -6.66
CA GLY A 64 0.35 -12.26 -5.26
C GLY A 64 1.28 -13.28 -4.59
N GLU A 65 1.12 -14.58 -4.91
CA GLU A 65 2.03 -15.64 -4.43
C GLU A 65 3.46 -15.42 -4.94
N LEU A 66 3.62 -15.09 -6.23
CA LEU A 66 4.93 -14.86 -6.84
C LEU A 66 5.57 -13.56 -6.35
N PHE A 67 4.80 -12.48 -6.20
CA PHE A 67 5.29 -11.23 -5.62
C PHE A 67 5.82 -11.45 -4.20
N ARG A 68 5.05 -12.15 -3.38
CA ARG A 68 5.47 -12.50 -2.03
C ARG A 68 6.75 -13.32 -2.02
N ALA A 69 6.83 -14.35 -2.87
CA ALA A 69 7.96 -15.29 -2.89
C ALA A 69 9.24 -14.66 -3.44
N ASN A 70 9.13 -13.77 -4.44
CA ASN A 70 10.28 -13.27 -5.19
C ASN A 70 10.70 -11.85 -4.81
N TYR A 71 9.82 -11.08 -4.14
CA TYR A 71 10.11 -9.73 -3.67
C TYR A 71 10.09 -9.64 -2.15
N MET A 72 8.94 -9.87 -1.52
CA MET A 72 8.75 -9.60 -0.10
C MET A 72 9.65 -10.48 0.78
N ARG A 73 9.59 -11.78 0.61
CA ARG A 73 10.37 -12.74 1.43
C ARG A 73 11.87 -12.60 1.30
N PRO A 74 12.46 -12.49 0.10
CA PRO A 74 13.90 -12.31 -0.02
C PRO A 74 14.41 -11.07 0.71
N ILE A 75 13.68 -9.95 0.65
CA ILE A 75 14.02 -8.71 1.35
C ILE A 75 13.86 -8.89 2.86
N HIS A 76 12.74 -9.42 3.31
CA HIS A 76 12.50 -9.71 4.72
C HIS A 76 13.59 -10.60 5.32
N ASP A 77 13.93 -11.71 4.63
CA ASP A 77 14.96 -12.64 5.09
C ASP A 77 16.35 -12.00 5.13
N TRP A 78 16.65 -11.14 4.14
CA TRP A 78 17.89 -10.36 4.17
C TRP A 78 17.92 -9.41 5.36
N CYS A 79 16.84 -8.66 5.60
CA CYS A 79 16.71 -7.74 6.71
C CYS A 79 16.93 -8.46 8.04
N ARG A 80 16.26 -9.60 8.26
CA ARG A 80 16.41 -10.41 9.48
C ARG A 80 17.84 -10.87 9.69
N ARG A 81 18.50 -11.38 8.65
CA ARG A 81 19.92 -11.81 8.76
C ARG A 81 20.87 -10.68 9.11
N ASN A 82 20.52 -9.43 8.79
CA ASN A 82 21.34 -8.26 9.05
C ASN A 82 20.89 -7.44 10.27
N GLY A 83 19.92 -7.93 11.05
CA GLY A 83 19.42 -7.24 12.24
C GLY A 83 18.70 -5.92 11.94
N VAL A 84 18.11 -5.82 10.75
CA VAL A 84 17.29 -4.70 10.28
C VAL A 84 15.83 -5.14 10.22
N ARG A 85 14.88 -4.30 10.56
CA ARG A 85 13.46 -4.57 10.39
C ARG A 85 13.00 -4.17 8.99
N PHE A 86 12.18 -5.01 8.37
CA PHE A 86 11.56 -4.71 7.10
C PHE A 86 10.22 -3.99 7.32
N THR A 87 10.00 -2.86 6.64
CA THR A 87 8.79 -2.05 6.73
C THR A 87 8.47 -1.41 5.39
N GLY A 88 7.33 -0.77 5.27
CA GLY A 88 6.87 -0.09 4.06
C GLY A 88 5.37 -0.24 3.85
N HIS A 89 4.93 0.13 2.68
CA HIS A 89 3.55 0.02 2.23
C HIS A 89 3.46 -0.42 0.76
N LEU A 90 2.23 -0.67 0.29
CA LEU A 90 1.93 -1.06 -1.08
C LEU A 90 1.25 0.11 -1.79
N ASP A 91 1.34 0.12 -3.13
CA ASP A 91 0.56 1.06 -3.94
C ASP A 91 -0.95 0.73 -3.84
N ILE A 92 -1.78 1.77 -3.76
CA ILE A 92 -3.25 1.67 -3.66
C ILE A 92 -3.71 0.76 -2.50
N ASP A 93 -2.97 0.72 -1.42
CA ASP A 93 -3.26 -0.14 -0.25
C ASP A 93 -4.53 0.26 0.52
N HIS A 94 -5.07 1.45 0.28
CA HIS A 94 -6.37 1.91 0.79
C HIS A 94 -7.57 1.22 0.10
N MET A 95 -7.34 0.52 -1.03
CA MET A 95 -8.36 -0.19 -1.81
C MET A 95 -7.98 -1.66 -1.97
N THR A 96 -8.80 -2.56 -1.46
CA THR A 96 -8.54 -4.01 -1.54
C THR A 96 -8.51 -4.54 -2.97
N ASP A 97 -9.42 -4.06 -3.81
CA ASP A 97 -9.48 -4.36 -5.24
C ASP A 97 -8.33 -3.70 -6.03
N GLY A 98 -7.91 -2.50 -5.64
CA GLY A 98 -6.74 -1.83 -6.17
C GLY A 98 -5.47 -2.66 -5.98
N CYS A 99 -5.21 -3.12 -4.76
CA CYS A 99 -4.09 -4.01 -4.46
C CYS A 99 -4.10 -5.29 -5.32
N MET A 100 -5.28 -5.88 -5.54
CA MET A 100 -5.42 -7.04 -6.41
C MET A 100 -5.09 -6.69 -7.86
N ALA A 101 -5.53 -5.54 -8.37
CA ALA A 101 -5.26 -5.10 -9.74
C ALA A 101 -3.77 -4.76 -9.97
N HIS A 102 -3.04 -4.36 -8.93
CA HIS A 102 -1.61 -4.04 -8.99
C HIS A 102 -0.69 -5.26 -8.79
N GLY A 103 -1.24 -6.47 -8.76
CA GLY A 103 -0.46 -7.71 -8.71
C GLY A 103 0.00 -8.14 -7.33
N TYR A 104 -0.47 -7.49 -6.28
CA TYR A 104 -0.11 -7.86 -4.90
C TYR A 104 -0.95 -9.02 -4.33
N GLY A 105 -2.00 -9.45 -5.02
CA GLY A 105 -3.02 -10.33 -4.46
C GLY A 105 -3.81 -9.61 -3.37
N THR A 106 -3.94 -10.20 -2.19
CA THR A 106 -4.63 -9.52 -1.08
C THR A 106 -3.65 -8.65 -0.27
N VAL A 107 -4.09 -7.46 0.13
CA VAL A 107 -3.28 -6.52 0.91
C VAL A 107 -2.70 -7.16 2.18
N LEU A 108 -3.52 -7.85 2.96
CA LEU A 108 -3.08 -8.50 4.20
C LEU A 108 -2.06 -9.63 3.99
N GLN A 109 -2.08 -10.29 2.83
CA GLN A 109 -1.11 -11.33 2.51
C GLN A 109 0.31 -10.76 2.42
N GLN A 110 0.45 -9.58 1.83
CA GLN A 110 1.74 -8.93 1.69
C GLN A 110 2.15 -8.20 2.98
N LEU A 111 1.22 -7.48 3.61
CA LEU A 111 1.51 -6.75 4.83
C LEU A 111 2.03 -7.64 5.97
N ARG A 112 1.64 -8.91 6.01
CA ARG A 112 2.15 -9.88 6.99
C ARG A 112 3.60 -10.31 6.77
N GLU A 113 4.20 -9.98 5.64
CA GLU A 113 5.62 -10.21 5.39
C GLU A 113 6.52 -9.08 5.94
N PHE A 114 5.95 -7.97 6.42
CA PHE A 114 6.69 -6.92 7.10
C PHE A 114 6.87 -7.22 8.60
N ASP A 115 8.03 -6.86 9.15
CA ASP A 115 8.23 -6.80 10.62
C ASP A 115 7.42 -5.65 11.23
N VAL A 116 7.24 -4.57 10.47
CA VAL A 116 6.38 -3.43 10.83
C VAL A 116 5.52 -3.10 9.61
N PRO A 117 4.31 -3.69 9.53
CA PRO A 117 3.40 -3.43 8.42
C PRO A 117 3.02 -1.95 8.33
N GLY A 118 2.91 -1.45 7.10
CA GLY A 118 2.55 -0.07 6.85
C GLY A 118 1.46 0.10 5.79
N VAL A 119 0.86 1.27 5.81
CA VAL A 119 -0.02 1.80 4.75
C VAL A 119 0.31 3.26 4.49
N ASP A 120 -0.06 3.74 3.31
CA ASP A 120 0.12 5.12 2.91
C ASP A 120 -1.12 5.96 3.28
N VAL A 121 -0.90 7.18 3.82
CA VAL A 121 -1.96 8.14 4.17
C VAL A 121 -1.67 9.47 3.49
N ILE A 122 -1.97 9.54 2.21
CA ILE A 122 -1.63 10.63 1.30
C ILE A 122 -2.89 11.17 0.60
N TRP A 123 -2.72 12.11 -0.31
CA TRP A 123 -3.78 12.64 -1.17
C TRP A 123 -5.02 13.16 -0.41
N ARG A 124 -4.87 13.55 0.87
CA ARG A 124 -5.98 13.97 1.74
C ARG A 124 -7.07 12.88 1.90
N GLN A 125 -6.69 11.61 1.83
CA GLN A 125 -7.59 10.48 2.08
C GLN A 125 -8.31 10.59 3.42
N ILE A 126 -7.66 11.23 4.40
CA ILE A 126 -8.24 11.56 5.69
C ILE A 126 -8.33 13.08 5.83
N ASP A 127 -9.52 13.60 6.04
CA ASP A 127 -9.76 15.04 6.27
C ASP A 127 -10.77 15.23 7.41
N ILE A 128 -10.86 16.44 7.93
CA ILE A 128 -11.88 16.79 8.93
C ILE A 128 -13.26 16.65 8.29
N PRO A 129 -14.21 15.90 8.89
CA PRO A 129 -15.56 15.75 8.35
C PRO A 129 -16.21 17.10 8.06
N LYS A 130 -16.79 17.23 6.88
CA LYS A 130 -17.50 18.44 6.42
C LYS A 130 -18.72 18.02 5.61
N ASP A 131 -19.79 18.77 5.74
CA ASP A 131 -20.99 18.65 4.88
C ASP A 131 -21.53 17.21 4.79
N GLY A 132 -21.52 16.46 5.92
CA GLY A 132 -22.00 15.10 5.98
C GLY A 132 -21.07 14.05 5.39
N LYS A 133 -19.88 14.43 4.88
CA LYS A 133 -18.87 13.50 4.39
C LYS A 133 -18.11 12.87 5.57
N PRO A 134 -17.79 11.57 5.50
CA PRO A 134 -16.97 10.92 6.52
C PRO A 134 -15.53 11.46 6.53
N ALA A 135 -14.79 11.16 7.59
CA ALA A 135 -13.38 11.56 7.71
C ALA A 135 -12.49 10.92 6.63
N CYS A 136 -12.81 9.70 6.24
CA CYS A 136 -12.18 9.00 5.12
C CYS A 136 -13.28 8.62 4.13
N TYR A 137 -13.17 9.09 2.90
CA TYR A 137 -14.19 8.91 1.85
C TYR A 137 -13.66 8.24 0.60
N GLU A 138 -12.38 7.92 0.56
CA GLU A 138 -11.75 7.12 -0.51
C GLU A 138 -11.50 5.70 -0.02
N GLY A 139 -11.68 4.75 -0.91
CA GLY A 139 -11.40 3.35 -0.65
C GLY A 139 -12.14 2.78 0.57
N ASN A 140 -11.44 2.00 1.36
CA ASN A 140 -11.93 1.50 2.63
C ASN A 140 -11.73 2.54 3.73
N GLY A 141 -12.80 3.06 4.31
CA GLY A 141 -12.76 4.05 5.40
C GLY A 141 -12.02 3.61 6.68
N PHE A 142 -11.40 2.42 6.66
CA PHE A 142 -10.63 1.82 7.76
C PHE A 142 -9.30 1.24 7.30
N PHE A 143 -8.79 1.68 6.15
CA PHE A 143 -7.62 1.05 5.52
C PHE A 143 -6.36 1.06 6.40
N GLU A 144 -6.20 2.02 7.31
CA GLU A 144 -5.09 2.04 8.26
C GLU A 144 -5.10 0.79 9.17
N ARG A 145 -6.27 0.18 9.37
CA ARG A 145 -6.38 -1.09 10.10
C ARG A 145 -5.77 -2.27 9.37
N PHE A 146 -5.50 -2.18 8.09
CA PHE A 146 -4.78 -3.25 7.39
C PHE A 146 -3.39 -3.43 7.99
N ALA A 147 -2.66 -2.33 8.23
CA ALA A 147 -1.35 -2.40 8.87
C ALA A 147 -1.44 -2.92 10.31
N SER A 148 -2.31 -2.35 11.15
CA SER A 148 -2.44 -2.78 12.54
C SER A 148 -2.98 -4.22 12.68
N SER A 149 -3.87 -4.65 11.77
CA SER A 149 -4.37 -6.02 11.74
C SER A 149 -3.29 -7.02 11.31
N ALA A 150 -2.49 -6.67 10.29
CA ALA A 150 -1.36 -7.50 9.87
C ALA A 150 -0.35 -7.66 11.00
N ALA A 151 0.00 -6.59 11.70
CA ALA A 151 0.87 -6.62 12.87
C ALA A 151 0.32 -7.56 13.95
N ALA A 152 -0.95 -7.41 14.33
CA ALA A 152 -1.58 -8.27 15.33
C ALA A 152 -1.61 -9.75 14.94
N GLN A 153 -1.84 -10.05 13.64
CA GLN A 153 -1.86 -11.43 13.14
C GLN A 153 -0.49 -12.10 13.16
N THR A 154 0.59 -11.32 13.11
CA THR A 154 1.97 -11.83 13.15
C THR A 154 2.60 -11.75 14.55
N GLY A 155 1.83 -11.34 15.56
CA GLY A 155 2.31 -11.17 16.94
C GLY A 155 3.11 -9.88 17.17
N GLY A 156 3.10 -8.96 16.18
CA GLY A 156 3.71 -7.63 16.29
C GLY A 156 2.79 -6.62 16.96
N THR A 157 3.36 -5.51 17.38
CA THR A 157 2.65 -4.40 18.03
C THR A 157 2.85 -3.07 17.31
N LEU A 158 3.73 -3.01 16.33
CA LEU A 158 4.04 -1.80 15.58
C LEU A 158 3.35 -1.82 14.23
N ALA A 159 2.69 -0.72 13.91
CA ALA A 159 2.09 -0.46 12.61
C ALA A 159 2.45 0.97 12.19
N VAL A 160 2.95 1.12 10.97
CA VAL A 160 3.45 2.40 10.46
C VAL A 160 2.54 2.99 9.40
N THR A 161 2.54 4.30 9.27
CA THR A 161 2.05 4.97 8.08
C THR A 161 3.11 5.91 7.53
N GLU A 162 3.18 5.98 6.19
CA GLU A 162 3.68 7.17 5.53
C GLU A 162 2.55 8.19 5.52
N SER A 163 2.78 9.38 6.06
CA SER A 163 1.68 10.33 6.27
C SER A 163 1.97 11.69 5.68
N PHE A 164 0.91 12.32 5.16
CA PHE A 164 0.87 13.69 4.69
C PHE A 164 1.41 13.92 3.28
N GLY A 165 1.82 12.90 2.55
CA GLY A 165 2.13 13.05 1.14
C GLY A 165 0.96 13.72 0.39
N VAL A 166 1.28 14.73 -0.43
CA VAL A 166 0.30 15.45 -1.26
C VAL A 166 -0.84 16.15 -0.49
N TYR A 167 -0.71 16.38 0.81
CA TYR A 167 -1.63 17.23 1.56
C TYR A 167 -1.46 18.72 1.22
N GLY A 168 -0.28 19.12 0.72
CA GLY A 168 0.03 20.45 0.22
C GLY A 168 0.02 21.54 1.30
N ALA A 169 0.11 22.78 0.85
CA ALA A 169 0.17 23.97 1.71
C ALA A 169 -1.07 24.18 2.62
N SER A 170 -2.15 23.45 2.36
CA SER A 170 -3.38 23.51 3.17
C SER A 170 -3.35 22.58 4.41
N LEU A 171 -2.28 21.83 4.63
CA LEU A 171 -2.09 21.04 5.84
C LEU A 171 -1.87 21.97 7.04
N THR A 172 -2.94 22.23 7.79
CA THR A 172 -2.87 23.01 9.01
C THR A 172 -2.55 22.12 10.21
N GLY A 173 -2.01 22.69 11.30
CA GLY A 173 -1.80 21.94 12.53
C GLY A 173 -3.07 21.29 13.09
N LYS A 174 -4.25 21.89 12.89
CA LYS A 174 -5.54 21.31 13.25
C LYS A 174 -5.85 20.05 12.44
N LEU A 175 -5.63 20.11 11.12
CA LEU A 175 -5.84 18.96 10.23
C LEU A 175 -4.83 17.85 10.54
N ALA A 176 -3.57 18.19 10.65
CA ALA A 176 -2.52 17.22 10.98
C ALA A 176 -2.80 16.49 12.29
N ARG A 177 -3.19 17.22 13.35
CA ARG A 177 -3.59 16.63 14.62
C ARG A 177 -4.79 15.68 14.45
N PHE A 178 -5.80 16.07 13.68
CA PHE A 178 -6.96 15.22 13.40
C PHE A 178 -6.54 13.92 12.70
N VAL A 179 -5.74 14.02 11.64
CA VAL A 179 -5.26 12.86 10.86
C VAL A 179 -4.44 11.91 11.74
N ILE A 180 -3.53 12.44 12.57
CA ILE A 180 -2.76 11.62 13.52
C ILE A 180 -3.68 10.90 14.50
N LEU A 181 -4.62 11.61 15.14
CA LEU A 181 -5.55 11.00 16.10
C LEU A 181 -6.46 9.96 15.45
N HIS A 182 -6.87 10.19 14.20
CA HIS A 182 -7.65 9.24 13.41
C HIS A 182 -6.89 7.93 13.19
N GLN A 183 -5.61 8.01 12.87
CA GLN A 183 -4.74 6.87 12.67
C GLN A 183 -4.41 6.14 13.99
N LEU A 184 -4.09 6.88 15.06
CA LEU A 184 -3.87 6.31 16.39
C LEU A 184 -5.07 5.49 16.86
N ALA A 185 -6.29 6.00 16.66
CA ALA A 185 -7.53 5.30 17.01
C ALA A 185 -7.73 4.00 16.20
N ARG A 186 -6.98 3.80 15.12
CA ARG A 186 -7.00 2.61 14.26
C ARG A 186 -5.78 1.70 14.44
N GLY A 187 -4.97 1.98 15.46
CA GLY A 187 -3.85 1.15 15.87
C GLY A 187 -2.53 1.46 15.18
N ILE A 188 -2.45 2.55 14.43
CA ILE A 188 -1.17 3.08 13.95
C ILE A 188 -0.42 3.72 15.13
N ASN A 189 0.86 3.40 15.28
CA ASN A 189 1.67 3.88 16.38
C ASN A 189 3.11 4.25 15.97
N VAL A 190 3.42 4.13 14.68
CA VAL A 190 4.65 4.62 14.07
C VAL A 190 4.28 5.52 12.89
N PHE A 191 4.93 6.68 12.77
CA PHE A 191 4.64 7.64 11.72
C PHE A 191 5.92 7.99 10.97
N ASN A 192 5.88 7.82 9.64
CA ASN A 192 6.86 8.37 8.72
C ASN A 192 6.22 9.59 8.06
N PHE A 193 6.65 10.79 8.43
CA PHE A 193 6.08 12.01 7.88
C PHE A 193 6.73 12.37 6.55
N MET A 194 5.94 12.44 5.51
CA MET A 194 6.35 12.90 4.19
C MET A 194 6.00 14.39 4.04
N CYS A 195 6.94 15.27 3.79
CA CYS A 195 8.36 15.24 4.07
C CYS A 195 8.82 16.66 4.42
N LEU A 196 9.98 16.78 4.99
CA LEU A 196 10.64 18.07 5.18
C LEU A 196 11.43 18.43 3.94
N SER A 197 11.22 19.66 3.43
CA SER A 197 12.04 20.18 2.34
C SER A 197 13.50 20.27 2.76
N TYR A 198 14.42 19.77 1.92
CA TYR A 198 15.85 19.84 2.18
C TYR A 198 16.35 21.27 2.31
N THR A 199 15.74 22.21 1.61
CA THR A 199 16.09 23.64 1.68
C THR A 199 14.86 24.54 1.73
N PRO A 200 14.90 25.66 2.50
CA PRO A 200 13.83 26.65 2.51
C PRO A 200 13.55 27.28 1.12
N LYS A 201 14.53 27.27 0.23
CA LYS A 201 14.38 27.79 -1.14
C LYS A 201 13.46 26.92 -1.98
N ASN A 202 13.47 25.59 -1.75
CA ASN A 202 12.56 24.66 -2.42
C ASN A 202 11.16 24.75 -1.84
N ALA A 203 11.01 25.02 -0.53
CA ALA A 203 9.73 25.24 0.11
C ALA A 203 8.91 26.34 -0.57
N LEU A 204 9.55 27.48 -0.92
CA LEU A 204 8.90 28.55 -1.65
C LEU A 204 8.49 28.16 -3.10
N ALA A 205 9.31 27.34 -3.76
CA ALA A 205 8.99 26.85 -5.11
C ALA A 205 7.83 25.84 -5.09
N LEU A 206 7.66 25.10 -4.01
CA LEU A 206 6.62 24.10 -3.82
C LEU A 206 5.30 24.71 -3.34
N VAL A 207 5.33 25.80 -2.60
CA VAL A 207 4.13 26.63 -2.32
C VAL A 207 3.50 27.18 -3.62
N ALA A 208 4.32 27.41 -4.66
CA ALA A 208 3.83 27.80 -5.97
C ALA A 208 3.23 26.63 -6.78
N ARG A 209 3.35 25.40 -6.31
CA ARG A 209 2.73 24.20 -6.89
C ARG A 209 1.93 23.49 -5.81
N PRO A 210 0.69 23.89 -5.53
CA PRO A 210 -0.13 23.28 -4.46
C PRO A 210 -0.44 21.80 -4.69
N GLU A 211 -0.17 21.28 -5.87
CA GLU A 211 -0.37 19.88 -6.26
C GLU A 211 0.92 19.04 -6.17
N SER A 212 2.06 19.66 -5.88
CA SER A 212 3.32 18.95 -5.80
C SER A 212 3.54 18.41 -4.40
N VAL A 213 3.93 17.18 -4.42
CA VAL A 213 4.48 16.33 -3.35
C VAL A 213 4.80 17.05 -2.04
N GLY A 214 4.01 16.72 -1.04
CA GLY A 214 4.41 16.50 0.32
C GLY A 214 5.23 17.51 1.09
N GLU A 215 4.95 18.81 1.01
CA GLU A 215 5.52 19.70 2.00
C GLU A 215 4.52 20.02 3.09
N MET A 216 4.98 20.01 4.32
CA MET A 216 4.25 20.44 5.51
C MET A 216 4.67 21.86 5.92
N PRO A 217 4.30 22.92 5.16
CA PRO A 217 4.78 24.27 5.46
C PRO A 217 4.31 24.81 6.81
N GLY A 218 3.25 24.26 7.37
CA GLY A 218 2.64 24.75 8.60
C GLY A 218 3.01 24.00 9.87
N PHE A 219 3.84 22.96 9.80
CA PHE A 219 4.14 22.12 10.97
C PHE A 219 5.30 22.64 11.80
N PHE A 220 6.12 23.52 11.25
CA PHE A 220 7.39 23.97 11.83
C PHE A 220 7.53 25.49 11.96
N HIS A 221 6.44 26.22 11.93
CA HIS A 221 6.40 27.67 12.20
C HIS A 221 5.63 27.98 13.47
#